data_5ca32cc0c64980b478ca56b6a91c325e
#
_entry.id   5ca32cc0c64980b478ca56b6a91c325e
#
_cell.length_a   1.000
_cell.length_b   1.000
_cell.length_c   1.000
_cell.angle_alpha   90.00
_cell.angle_beta   90.00
_cell.angle_gamma   90.00
#
_symmetry.space_group_name_H-M   'P 1'
#
loop_
_entity.id
_entity.type
_entity.pdbx_description
1 polymer ?
#
loop_
_entity_poly.entity_id
_entity_poly.type
_entity_poly.pdbx_seq_one_letter_code
_entity_poly.pdbx_strand_id
1 'polypeptide(L)'
;IFDFKKIDGAFKYFLNKYKFTVVEGVGGILVPLKQNFFVSDLIKKFNLPVIVVARFGLGTLNHTLLTVEKLKRDRQKILGVILSGKKNKNDISVKSNASIIKKITGLPVLELGYNEKVDLEKNRWIIK
;
A
#
# COMPACT_ATOMS: atom_id res chain seq x y z
N ILE A 1 14.50 3.08 -18.58
CA ILE A 1 15.53 2.37 -17.79
C ILE A 1 15.57 3.01 -16.41
N PHE A 2 15.34 2.23 -15.35
CA PHE A 2 15.39 2.73 -13.98
C PHE A 2 16.86 2.95 -13.55
N ASP A 3 17.18 4.18 -13.13
CA ASP A 3 18.48 4.53 -12.56
C ASP A 3 18.44 4.37 -11.04
N PHE A 4 18.88 3.23 -10.56
CA PHE A 4 18.85 2.91 -9.12
C PHE A 4 19.76 3.82 -8.29
N LYS A 5 20.85 4.37 -8.86
CA LYS A 5 21.71 5.33 -8.14
C LYS A 5 20.95 6.63 -7.86
N LYS A 6 20.20 7.12 -8.84
CA LYS A 6 19.34 8.31 -8.66
C LYS A 6 18.23 8.06 -7.65
N ILE A 7 17.59 6.89 -7.71
CA ILE A 7 16.52 6.52 -6.76
C ILE A 7 17.09 6.46 -5.34
N ASP A 8 18.22 5.81 -5.13
CA ASP A 8 18.87 5.72 -3.82
C ASP A 8 19.33 7.08 -3.30
N GLY A 9 19.87 7.93 -4.19
CA GLY A 9 20.26 9.28 -3.84
C GLY A 9 19.08 10.16 -3.42
N ALA A 10 18.00 10.11 -4.20
CA ALA A 10 16.75 10.83 -3.87
C ALA A 10 16.15 10.33 -2.55
N PHE A 11 16.08 9.01 -2.35
CA PHE A 11 15.57 8.42 -1.11
C PHE A 11 16.34 8.92 0.12
N LYS A 12 17.68 8.82 0.10
CA LYS A 12 18.54 9.32 1.19
C LYS A 12 18.37 10.81 1.44
N TYR A 13 18.29 11.61 0.36
CA TYR A 13 18.07 13.04 0.46
C TYR A 13 16.76 13.37 1.18
N PHE A 14 15.64 12.74 0.78
CA PHE A 14 14.34 13.00 1.39
C PHE A 14 14.27 12.55 2.85
N LEU A 15 14.84 11.40 3.19
CA LEU A 15 14.91 10.92 4.57
C LEU A 15 15.69 11.88 5.49
N ASN A 16 16.76 12.49 4.98
CA ASN A 16 17.57 13.41 5.79
C ASN A 16 16.95 14.80 5.88
N LYS A 17 16.16 15.19 4.88
CA LYS A 17 15.61 16.56 4.79
C LYS A 17 14.27 16.71 5.50
N TYR A 18 13.43 15.68 5.49
CA TYR A 18 12.05 15.77 5.95
C TYR A 18 11.79 14.81 7.11
N LYS A 19 11.03 15.29 8.10
CA LYS A 19 10.59 14.49 9.24
C LYS A 19 9.68 13.33 8.84
N PHE A 20 8.98 13.47 7.71
CA PHE A 20 8.06 12.48 7.18
C PHE A 20 8.22 12.38 5.66
N THR A 21 8.41 11.17 5.16
CA THR A 21 8.56 10.90 3.73
C THR A 21 7.65 9.74 3.33
N VAL A 22 6.88 9.92 2.29
CA VAL A 22 6.07 8.87 1.67
C VAL A 22 6.73 8.47 0.35
N VAL A 23 6.90 7.16 0.17
CA VAL A 23 7.42 6.58 -1.08
C VAL A 23 6.30 5.83 -1.76
N GLU A 24 5.94 6.22 -2.96
CA GLU A 24 4.94 5.53 -3.77
C GLU A 24 5.61 4.66 -4.83
N GLY A 25 5.15 3.41 -4.96
CA GLY A 25 5.57 2.49 -6.02
C GLY A 25 4.81 2.75 -7.32
N VAL A 26 5.30 2.20 -8.41
CA VAL A 26 4.66 2.25 -9.73
C VAL A 26 3.94 0.95 -10.01
N GLY A 27 2.63 1.03 -10.24
CA GLY A 27 1.79 -0.14 -10.55
C GLY A 27 1.69 -1.13 -9.39
N GLY A 28 1.68 -2.42 -9.69
CA GLY A 28 1.55 -3.46 -8.68
C GLY A 28 2.88 -3.94 -8.11
N ILE A 29 2.80 -4.65 -6.98
CA ILE A 29 3.97 -5.14 -6.23
C ILE A 29 4.91 -6.05 -7.03
N LEU A 30 4.39 -6.73 -8.05
CA LEU A 30 5.16 -7.62 -8.93
C LEU A 30 5.49 -6.98 -10.29
N VAL A 31 5.35 -5.65 -10.43
CA VAL A 31 5.80 -4.96 -11.64
C VAL A 31 7.33 -4.99 -11.70
N PRO A 32 7.92 -5.49 -12.81
CA PRO A 32 9.36 -5.50 -12.98
C PRO A 32 9.89 -4.08 -13.23
N LEU A 33 10.82 -3.63 -12.42
CA LEU A 33 11.58 -2.39 -12.61
C LEU A 33 12.82 -2.61 -13.47
N LYS A 34 13.32 -3.84 -13.42
CA LYS A 34 14.47 -4.34 -14.17
C LYS A 34 14.31 -5.86 -14.30
N GLN A 35 15.11 -6.51 -15.15
CA GLN A 35 15.16 -7.97 -15.19
C GLN A 35 15.43 -8.55 -13.78
N ASN A 36 14.50 -9.40 -13.32
CA ASN A 36 14.56 -10.05 -11.99
C ASN A 36 14.59 -9.08 -10.79
N PHE A 37 14.11 -7.84 -10.95
CA PHE A 37 13.98 -6.88 -9.86
C PHE A 37 12.62 -6.18 -9.93
N PHE A 38 11.79 -6.41 -8.94
CA PHE A 38 10.40 -5.98 -8.88
C PHE A 38 10.20 -4.82 -7.89
N VAL A 39 9.01 -4.23 -7.91
CA VAL A 39 8.61 -3.23 -6.89
C VAL A 39 8.76 -3.81 -5.48
N SER A 40 8.43 -5.10 -5.27
CA SER A 40 8.63 -5.77 -3.99
C SER A 40 10.10 -5.79 -3.53
N ASP A 41 11.05 -5.87 -4.45
CA ASP A 41 12.47 -5.85 -4.11
C ASP A 41 12.93 -4.44 -3.72
N LEU A 42 12.35 -3.40 -4.34
CA LEU A 42 12.58 -2.02 -3.94
C LEU A 42 12.03 -1.74 -2.53
N ILE A 43 10.84 -2.27 -2.21
CA ILE A 43 10.26 -2.19 -0.87
C ILE A 43 11.21 -2.83 0.16
N LYS A 44 11.72 -4.04 -0.11
CA LYS A 44 12.72 -4.71 0.75
C LYS A 44 13.98 -3.87 0.93
N LYS A 45 14.49 -3.31 -0.16
CA LYS A 45 15.70 -2.49 -0.17
C LYS A 45 15.56 -1.25 0.72
N PHE A 46 14.39 -0.58 0.66
CA PHE A 46 14.14 0.61 1.48
C PHE A 46 13.77 0.28 2.92
N ASN A 47 13.33 -0.94 3.18
CA ASN A 47 12.95 -1.42 4.51
C ASN A 47 11.98 -0.49 5.26
N LEU A 48 11.03 0.10 4.52
CA LEU A 48 10.00 0.97 5.08
C LEU A 48 8.74 0.17 5.41
N PRO A 49 7.98 0.59 6.45
CA PRO A 49 6.65 0.06 6.67
C PRO A 49 5.75 0.33 5.46
N VAL A 50 4.89 -0.62 5.13
CA VAL A 50 4.06 -0.58 3.91
C VAL A 50 2.59 -0.34 4.26
N ILE A 51 1.95 0.57 3.54
CA ILE A 51 0.50 0.70 3.47
C ILE A 51 0.06 0.18 2.10
N VAL A 52 -0.87 -0.76 2.09
CA VAL A 52 -1.47 -1.25 0.84
C VAL A 52 -2.65 -0.37 0.48
N VAL A 53 -2.56 0.33 -0.66
CA VAL A 53 -3.69 1.10 -1.18
C VAL A 53 -4.38 0.29 -2.27
N ALA A 54 -5.68 0.06 -2.10
CA ALA A 54 -6.51 -0.70 -3.01
C ALA A 54 -7.76 0.10 -3.39
N ARG A 55 -8.39 -0.27 -4.50
CA ARG A 55 -9.64 0.35 -4.94
C ARG A 55 -10.85 -0.29 -4.28
N PHE A 56 -12.01 0.36 -4.34
CA PHE A 56 -13.29 -0.28 -4.07
C PHE A 56 -13.71 -1.19 -5.25
N GLY A 57 -14.69 -2.06 -5.02
CA GLY A 57 -15.37 -2.82 -6.06
C GLY A 57 -14.77 -4.19 -6.37
N LEU A 58 -15.32 -4.79 -7.42
CA LEU A 58 -15.01 -6.16 -7.80
C LEU A 58 -13.52 -6.35 -8.13
N GLY A 59 -12.96 -7.49 -7.69
CA GLY A 59 -11.56 -7.87 -7.88
C GLY A 59 -10.63 -7.36 -6.77
N THR A 60 -11.05 -6.39 -5.93
CA THR A 60 -10.17 -5.84 -4.90
C THR A 60 -9.74 -6.86 -3.86
N LEU A 61 -10.62 -7.79 -3.48
CA LEU A 61 -10.26 -8.86 -2.53
C LEU A 61 -9.06 -9.66 -3.03
N ASN A 62 -9.14 -10.16 -4.27
CA ASN A 62 -8.06 -10.95 -4.84
C ASN A 62 -6.75 -10.17 -4.92
N HIS A 63 -6.79 -8.95 -5.49
CA HIS A 63 -5.58 -8.14 -5.65
C HIS A 63 -4.97 -7.75 -4.31
N THR A 64 -5.78 -7.37 -3.33
CA THR A 64 -5.32 -6.97 -2.01
C THR A 64 -4.73 -8.15 -1.23
N LEU A 65 -5.42 -9.29 -1.23
CA LEU A 65 -4.96 -10.47 -0.51
C LEU A 65 -3.66 -11.02 -1.10
N LEU A 66 -3.52 -11.09 -2.43
CA LEU A 66 -2.27 -11.49 -3.09
C LEU A 66 -1.12 -10.52 -2.75
N THR A 67 -1.39 -9.21 -2.72
CA THR A 67 -0.39 -8.20 -2.35
C THR A 67 0.05 -8.38 -0.90
N VAL A 68 -0.90 -8.53 0.02
CA VAL A 68 -0.62 -8.75 1.45
C VAL A 68 0.15 -10.05 1.66
N GLU A 69 -0.23 -11.13 0.99
CA GLU A 69 0.47 -12.42 1.07
C GLU A 69 1.92 -12.28 0.59
N LYS A 70 2.15 -11.63 -0.55
CA LYS A 70 3.51 -11.39 -1.06
C LYS A 70 4.34 -10.59 -0.07
N LEU A 71 3.79 -9.52 0.52
CA LEU A 71 4.48 -8.72 1.52
C LEU A 71 4.80 -9.52 2.79
N LYS A 72 3.85 -10.34 3.28
CA LYS A 72 4.08 -11.24 4.44
C LYS A 72 5.18 -12.27 4.15
N ARG A 73 5.15 -12.89 2.97
CA ARG A 73 6.18 -13.84 2.51
C ARG A 73 7.55 -13.17 2.45
N ASP A 74 7.60 -11.92 2.05
CA ASP A 74 8.82 -11.10 2.01
C ASP A 74 9.20 -10.52 3.39
N ARG A 75 8.48 -10.87 4.46
CA ARG A 75 8.67 -10.39 5.84
C ARG A 75 8.63 -8.87 5.97
N GLN A 76 7.83 -8.20 5.13
CA GLN A 76 7.66 -6.75 5.20
C GLN A 76 6.68 -6.36 6.30
N LYS A 77 6.97 -5.27 7.02
CA LYS A 77 6.04 -4.69 7.99
C LYS A 77 4.88 -4.02 7.25
N ILE A 78 3.67 -4.54 7.42
CA ILE A 78 2.46 -3.97 6.84
C ILE A 78 1.72 -3.21 7.93
N LEU A 79 1.50 -1.92 7.73
CA LEU A 79 0.77 -1.06 8.68
C LEU A 79 -0.73 -1.26 8.57
N GLY A 80 -1.25 -1.42 7.36
CA GLY A 80 -2.66 -1.63 7.10
C GLY A 80 -3.02 -1.54 5.62
N VAL A 81 -4.32 -1.51 5.35
CA VAL A 81 -4.89 -1.39 4.02
C VAL A 81 -5.78 -0.15 3.95
N ILE A 82 -5.68 0.62 2.88
CA ILE A 82 -6.58 1.73 2.59
C ILE A 82 -7.36 1.37 1.31
N LEU A 83 -8.69 1.26 1.41
CA LEU A 83 -9.56 1.20 0.25
C LEU A 83 -9.89 2.62 -0.18
N SER A 84 -9.43 3.04 -1.35
CA SER A 84 -9.56 4.42 -1.81
C SER A 84 -10.25 4.53 -3.16
N GLY A 85 -10.97 5.63 -3.36
CA GLY A 85 -11.60 6.00 -4.63
C GLY A 85 -13.11 6.17 -4.56
N LYS A 86 -13.76 6.11 -5.72
CA LYS A 86 -15.22 6.28 -5.82
C LYS A 86 -15.94 5.01 -5.39
N LYS A 87 -16.80 5.12 -4.37
CA LYS A 87 -17.69 4.03 -3.95
C LYS A 87 -18.89 3.94 -4.90
N ASN A 88 -19.01 2.86 -5.64
CA ASN A 88 -20.23 2.57 -6.41
C ASN A 88 -21.28 1.96 -5.48
N LYS A 89 -22.34 2.70 -5.17
CA LYS A 89 -23.41 2.25 -4.27
C LYS A 89 -24.16 1.01 -4.77
N ASN A 90 -24.14 0.77 -6.07
CA ASN A 90 -24.80 -0.38 -6.71
C ASN A 90 -23.92 -1.64 -6.70
N ASP A 91 -22.64 -1.53 -6.34
CA ASP A 91 -21.74 -2.68 -6.23
C ASP A 91 -21.80 -3.25 -4.81
N ILE A 92 -22.44 -4.42 -4.70
CA ILE A 92 -22.62 -5.13 -3.42
C ILE A 92 -21.26 -5.45 -2.78
N SER A 93 -20.22 -5.69 -3.57
CA SER A 93 -18.89 -6.02 -3.07
C SER A 93 -18.27 -4.87 -2.26
N VAL A 94 -18.61 -3.63 -2.55
CA VAL A 94 -18.14 -2.44 -1.81
C VAL A 94 -18.53 -2.50 -0.34
N LYS A 95 -19.70 -3.08 -0.02
CA LYS A 95 -20.21 -3.14 1.37
C LYS A 95 -19.45 -4.14 2.25
N SER A 96 -18.86 -5.17 1.66
CA SER A 96 -18.25 -6.29 2.41
C SER A 96 -16.72 -6.36 2.31
N ASN A 97 -16.12 -5.75 1.27
CA ASN A 97 -14.69 -5.91 1.00
C ASN A 97 -13.80 -5.51 2.18
N ALA A 98 -14.07 -4.39 2.82
CA ALA A 98 -13.26 -3.91 3.96
C ALA A 98 -13.29 -4.90 5.14
N SER A 99 -14.48 -5.38 5.50
CA SER A 99 -14.66 -6.33 6.60
C SER A 99 -14.01 -7.69 6.31
N ILE A 100 -14.12 -8.17 5.07
CA ILE A 100 -13.51 -9.42 4.63
C ILE A 100 -11.97 -9.31 4.65
N ILE A 101 -11.41 -8.23 4.10
CA ILE A 101 -9.96 -7.99 4.12
C ILE A 101 -9.46 -7.96 5.57
N LYS A 102 -10.12 -7.20 6.45
CA LYS A 102 -9.77 -7.12 7.87
C LYS A 102 -9.80 -8.49 8.53
N LYS A 103 -10.87 -9.26 8.31
CA LYS A 103 -11.04 -10.63 8.90
C LYS A 103 -9.95 -11.59 8.45
N ILE A 104 -9.60 -11.59 7.16
CA ILE A 104 -8.63 -12.54 6.60
C ILE A 104 -7.18 -12.14 6.94
N THR A 105 -6.86 -10.86 6.88
CA THR A 105 -5.48 -10.40 7.02
C THR A 105 -5.07 -10.09 8.44
N GLY A 106 -6.03 -9.77 9.31
CA GLY A 106 -5.81 -9.23 10.66
C GLY A 106 -5.32 -7.78 10.68
N LEU A 107 -5.21 -7.13 9.52
CA LEU A 107 -4.70 -5.77 9.38
C LEU A 107 -5.81 -4.73 9.61
N PRO A 108 -5.48 -3.54 10.10
CA PRO A 108 -6.41 -2.42 10.08
C PRO A 108 -6.77 -2.06 8.64
N VAL A 109 -8.05 -1.75 8.40
CA VAL A 109 -8.56 -1.34 7.09
C VAL A 109 -9.27 -0.01 7.24
N LEU A 110 -8.88 0.97 6.43
CA LEU A 110 -9.54 2.27 6.30
C LEU A 110 -10.25 2.37 4.95
N GLU A 111 -11.47 2.83 4.96
CA GLU A 111 -12.18 3.21 3.75
C GLU A 111 -12.11 4.72 3.57
N LEU A 112 -11.61 5.18 2.42
CA LEU A 112 -11.45 6.58 2.08
C LEU A 112 -12.12 6.86 0.74
N GLY A 113 -13.31 7.46 0.77
CA GLY A 113 -14.04 7.86 -0.41
C GLY A 113 -13.37 9.04 -1.13
N TYR A 114 -13.88 9.36 -2.32
CA TYR A 114 -13.38 10.48 -3.09
C TYR A 114 -13.59 11.80 -2.34
N ASN A 115 -12.52 12.61 -2.20
CA ASN A 115 -12.51 13.87 -1.43
C ASN A 115 -12.74 13.73 0.09
N GLU A 116 -12.76 12.53 0.64
CA GLU A 116 -12.78 12.34 2.09
C GLU A 116 -11.40 12.64 2.71
N LYS A 117 -11.40 13.21 3.91
CA LYS A 117 -10.17 13.46 4.69
C LYS A 117 -9.99 12.35 5.73
N VAL A 118 -8.73 11.99 5.96
CA VAL A 118 -8.39 11.01 7.01
C VAL A 118 -8.28 11.73 8.36
N ASP A 119 -8.96 11.19 9.35
CA ASP A 119 -8.71 11.51 10.75
C ASP A 119 -7.49 10.69 11.23
N LEU A 120 -6.33 11.32 11.28
CA LEU A 120 -5.09 10.67 11.69
C LEU A 120 -5.05 10.29 13.17
N GLU A 121 -5.82 10.97 14.03
CA GLU A 121 -5.88 10.63 15.46
C GLU A 121 -6.56 9.28 15.68
N LYS A 122 -7.65 9.02 14.94
CA LYS A 122 -8.33 7.72 14.94
C LYS A 122 -7.56 6.64 14.19
N ASN A 123 -6.72 7.04 13.25
CA ASN A 123 -5.97 6.13 12.37
C ASN A 123 -4.46 6.22 12.58
N ARG A 124 -4.01 6.26 13.84
CA ARG A 124 -2.58 6.39 14.22
C ARG A 124 -1.66 5.33 13.62
N TRP A 125 -2.20 4.20 13.16
CA TRP A 125 -1.43 3.16 12.50
C TRP A 125 -0.82 3.62 11.16
N ILE A 126 -1.37 4.68 10.54
CA ILE A 126 -0.88 5.25 9.26
C ILE A 126 0.48 5.93 9.44
N ILE A 127 0.76 6.46 10.63
CA ILE A 127 1.95 7.27 10.92
C ILE A 127 2.91 6.62 11.93
N LYS A 128 2.73 5.31 12.17
CA LYS A 128 3.63 4.49 13.00
C LYS A 128 4.79 3.95 12.19
#